data_1f11d9b97734a502d9fd7370a3b393e7
#
_entry.id   1f11d9b97734a502d9fd7370a3b393e7
#
_cell.length_a   1.000
_cell.length_b   1.000
_cell.length_c   1.000
_cell.angle_alpha   90.00
_cell.angle_beta   90.00
_cell.angle_gamma   90.00
#
_symmetry.space_group_name_H-M   'P 1'
#
loop_
_entity.id
_entity.type
_entity.pdbx_description
1 polymer ?
#
loop_
_entity_poly.entity_id
_entity_poly.type
_entity_poly.pdbx_seq_one_letter_code
_entity_poly.pdbx_strand_id
1 'polypeptide(L)'
;MISRGDGYLLQMSSAAGLLNQIGEAAYSASKHAALGFAESLAITHADEGIKVSVICPQYVSTSMLGYAEGESADDVPGVITVEEVAETVMQGVVEESFLILPHADVAQYIQFKSADHDKWLTAMRRLRSKIVNDIGSTDPVQMHRLV
;
A
#
# COMPACT_ATOMS: atom_id res chain seq x y z
N MET A 1 23.10 -11.49 7.84
CA MET A 1 23.02 -10.06 8.11
C MET A 1 23.47 -9.76 9.54
N ILE A 2 22.82 -10.25 10.57
CA ILE A 2 23.12 -9.99 11.99
C ILE A 2 24.62 -10.18 12.31
N SER A 3 25.23 -11.32 11.95
CA SER A 3 26.65 -11.59 12.21
C SER A 3 27.66 -10.64 11.54
N ARG A 4 27.21 -9.86 10.53
CA ARG A 4 28.01 -8.82 9.86
C ARG A 4 27.77 -7.43 10.43
N GLY A 5 26.69 -7.25 11.22
CA GLY A 5 26.23 -5.95 11.66
C GLY A 5 25.71 -5.07 10.54
N ASP A 6 25.30 -5.66 9.41
CA ASP A 6 24.82 -4.95 8.23
C ASP A 6 23.83 -5.78 7.43
N GLY A 7 22.71 -5.16 7.06
CA GLY A 7 21.70 -5.74 6.19
C GLY A 7 20.53 -4.80 5.94
N TYR A 8 19.90 -4.97 4.78
CA TYR A 8 18.71 -4.24 4.40
C TYR A 8 17.60 -5.21 3.94
N LEU A 9 16.43 -5.09 4.52
CA LEU A 9 15.24 -5.85 4.15
C LEU A 9 14.20 -4.90 3.56
N LEU A 10 13.72 -5.24 2.38
CA LEU A 10 12.69 -4.47 1.67
C LEU A 10 11.44 -5.34 1.52
N GLN A 11 10.39 -5.00 2.23
CA GLN A 11 9.13 -5.75 2.26
C GLN A 11 8.08 -5.08 1.38
N MET A 12 7.51 -5.83 0.43
CA MET A 12 6.36 -5.37 -0.35
C MET A 12 5.04 -5.67 0.38
N SER A 13 4.36 -4.62 0.82
CA SER A 13 3.00 -4.69 1.33
C SER A 13 2.01 -4.05 0.33
N SER A 14 1.13 -3.19 0.79
CA SER A 14 0.13 -2.43 0.02
C SER A 14 -0.49 -1.37 0.93
N ALA A 15 -1.10 -0.35 0.39
CA ALA A 15 -2.02 0.53 1.12
C ALA A 15 -3.15 -0.27 1.80
N ALA A 16 -3.54 -1.42 1.25
CA ALA A 16 -4.47 -2.36 1.88
C ALA A 16 -3.96 -2.94 3.21
N GLY A 17 -2.64 -2.97 3.45
CA GLY A 17 -2.03 -3.34 4.72
C GLY A 17 -2.11 -2.26 5.79
N LEU A 18 -2.51 -1.05 5.43
CA LEU A 18 -2.70 0.11 6.31
C LEU A 18 -4.18 0.47 6.46
N LEU A 19 -4.92 0.40 5.35
CA LEU A 19 -6.27 0.97 5.21
C LEU A 19 -7.38 -0.06 5.03
N ASN A 20 -7.09 -1.27 4.63
CA ASN A 20 -7.96 -2.29 4.04
C ASN A 20 -8.38 -1.99 2.59
N GLN A 21 -8.62 -3.05 1.84
CA GLN A 21 -9.21 -3.03 0.50
C GLN A 21 -10.68 -3.46 0.59
N ILE A 22 -11.58 -2.69 0.02
CA ILE A 22 -13.01 -3.03 -0.05
C ILE A 22 -13.17 -4.33 -0.88
N GLY A 23 -13.90 -5.29 -0.33
CA GLY A 23 -14.15 -6.59 -0.98
C GLY A 23 -13.06 -7.65 -0.78
N GLU A 24 -11.85 -7.26 -0.34
CA GLU A 24 -10.65 -8.10 -0.33
C GLU A 24 -10.11 -8.37 1.10
N ALA A 25 -10.93 -9.03 1.95
CA ALA A 25 -10.57 -9.25 3.35
C ALA A 25 -9.31 -10.10 3.53
N ALA A 26 -9.16 -11.18 2.76
CA ALA A 26 -7.98 -12.06 2.85
C ALA A 26 -6.70 -11.34 2.37
N TYR A 27 -6.79 -10.58 1.27
CA TYR A 27 -5.69 -9.76 0.79
C TYR A 27 -5.28 -8.73 1.84
N SER A 28 -6.23 -7.96 2.36
CA SER A 28 -5.99 -6.96 3.42
C SER A 28 -5.33 -7.59 4.64
N ALA A 29 -5.82 -8.73 5.12
CA ALA A 29 -5.24 -9.45 6.25
C ALA A 29 -3.79 -9.86 5.98
N SER A 30 -3.49 -10.39 4.78
CA SER A 30 -2.13 -10.77 4.38
C SER A 30 -1.17 -9.58 4.34
N LYS A 31 -1.64 -8.42 3.87
CA LYS A 31 -0.84 -7.19 3.77
C LYS A 31 -0.62 -6.51 5.12
N HIS A 32 -1.59 -6.58 6.04
CA HIS A 32 -1.39 -6.19 7.44
C HIS A 32 -0.35 -7.09 8.13
N ALA A 33 -0.40 -8.40 7.88
CA ALA A 33 0.59 -9.33 8.42
C ALA A 33 2.01 -9.02 7.91
N ALA A 34 2.16 -8.69 6.62
CA ALA A 34 3.45 -8.31 6.04
C ALA A 34 4.00 -7.01 6.66
N LEU A 35 3.13 -6.02 6.92
CA LEU A 35 3.51 -4.77 7.60
C LEU A 35 3.97 -5.07 9.04
N GLY A 36 3.14 -5.78 9.84
CA GLY A 36 3.48 -6.11 11.22
C GLY A 36 4.75 -6.96 11.34
N PHE A 37 5.01 -7.83 10.36
CA PHE A 37 6.27 -8.58 10.28
C PHE A 37 7.46 -7.64 10.06
N ALA A 38 7.36 -6.71 9.12
CA ALA A 38 8.42 -5.72 8.85
C ALA A 38 8.68 -4.82 10.07
N GLU A 39 7.62 -4.34 10.75
CA GLU A 39 7.73 -3.57 11.98
C GLU A 39 8.46 -4.35 13.08
N SER A 40 8.10 -5.62 13.27
CA SER A 40 8.74 -6.50 14.25
C SER A 40 10.24 -6.66 13.96
N LEU A 41 10.63 -6.85 12.70
CA LEU A 41 12.05 -6.93 12.32
C LEU A 41 12.78 -5.62 12.55
N ALA A 42 12.19 -4.49 12.19
CA ALA A 42 12.78 -3.17 12.40
C ALA A 42 13.00 -2.88 13.87
N ILE A 43 12.01 -3.18 14.72
CA ILE A 43 12.11 -2.99 16.18
C ILE A 43 13.16 -3.92 16.80
N THR A 44 13.19 -5.19 16.38
CA THR A 44 14.01 -6.21 17.03
C THR A 44 15.49 -6.12 16.66
N HIS A 45 15.79 -5.74 15.40
CA HIS A 45 17.14 -5.89 14.84
C HIS A 45 17.81 -4.57 14.43
N ALA A 46 17.24 -3.41 14.78
CA ALA A 46 17.84 -2.11 14.47
C ALA A 46 19.25 -1.98 15.08
N ASP A 47 19.41 -2.35 16.36
CA ASP A 47 20.69 -2.27 17.08
C ASP A 47 21.74 -3.29 16.57
N GLU A 48 21.29 -4.25 15.76
CA GLU A 48 22.16 -5.24 15.09
C GLU A 48 22.55 -4.80 13.67
N GLY A 49 22.28 -3.53 13.30
CA GLY A 49 22.61 -2.94 12.01
C GLY A 49 21.69 -3.38 10.86
N ILE A 50 20.50 -3.88 11.17
CA ILE A 50 19.51 -4.29 10.15
C ILE A 50 18.55 -3.15 9.90
N LYS A 51 18.49 -2.71 8.65
CA LYS A 51 17.54 -1.73 8.15
C LYS A 51 16.35 -2.43 7.50
N VAL A 52 15.18 -1.89 7.68
CA VAL A 52 13.94 -2.45 7.13
C VAL A 52 13.11 -1.33 6.52
N SER A 53 12.67 -1.53 5.30
CA SER A 53 11.64 -0.68 4.67
C SER A 53 10.45 -1.51 4.22
N VAL A 54 9.27 -0.93 4.28
CA VAL A 54 8.04 -1.51 3.74
C VAL A 54 7.41 -0.57 2.73
N ILE A 55 7.08 -1.13 1.56
CA ILE A 55 6.47 -0.40 0.46
C ILE A 55 4.97 -0.66 0.49
N CYS A 56 4.18 0.41 0.49
CA CYS A 56 2.72 0.35 0.57
C CYS A 56 2.07 1.13 -0.59
N PRO A 57 2.14 0.64 -1.84
CA PRO A 57 1.46 1.27 -2.96
C PRO A 57 -0.06 1.07 -2.88
N GLN A 58 -0.80 1.95 -3.56
CA GLN A 58 -2.23 1.82 -3.81
C GLN A 58 -2.44 1.17 -5.19
N TYR A 59 -2.99 1.88 -6.15
CA TYR A 59 -3.21 1.33 -7.49
C TYR A 59 -2.02 1.58 -8.41
N VAL A 60 -1.49 0.51 -8.99
CA VAL A 60 -0.36 0.55 -9.93
C VAL A 60 -0.77 -0.11 -11.24
N SER A 61 -0.44 0.49 -12.37
CA SER A 61 -0.77 -0.03 -13.71
C SER A 61 -0.03 -1.32 -14.00
N THR A 62 -0.62 -2.43 -13.58
CA THR A 62 -0.08 -3.78 -13.72
C THR A 62 -1.14 -4.74 -14.23
N SER A 63 -0.73 -5.94 -14.65
CA SER A 63 -1.64 -7.02 -15.05
C SER A 63 -2.64 -7.41 -13.96
N MET A 64 -2.33 -7.15 -12.68
CA MET A 64 -3.27 -7.37 -11.56
C MET A 64 -4.52 -6.48 -11.67
N LEU A 65 -4.41 -5.30 -12.25
CA LEU A 65 -5.52 -4.37 -12.52
C LEU A 65 -6.01 -4.43 -13.98
N GLY A 66 -5.51 -5.39 -14.76
CA GLY A 66 -5.92 -5.61 -16.15
C GLY A 66 -5.17 -4.76 -17.18
N TYR A 67 -4.10 -4.06 -16.79
CA TYR A 67 -3.26 -3.33 -17.74
C TYR A 67 -2.30 -4.26 -18.47
N ALA A 68 -2.13 -4.05 -19.77
CA ALA A 68 -1.07 -4.70 -20.53
C ALA A 68 0.31 -4.12 -20.18
N GLU A 69 1.38 -4.86 -20.49
CA GLU A 69 2.74 -4.36 -20.30
C GLU A 69 2.98 -3.09 -21.12
N GLY A 70 3.40 -2.02 -20.47
CA GLY A 70 3.62 -0.71 -21.08
C GLY A 70 2.34 0.10 -21.37
N GLU A 71 1.16 -0.38 -20.96
CA GLU A 71 -0.07 0.39 -21.06
C GLU A 71 -0.08 1.54 -20.06
N SER A 72 -0.33 2.76 -20.57
CA SER A 72 -0.47 3.94 -19.73
C SER A 72 -1.82 3.92 -18.99
N ALA A 73 -1.80 4.44 -17.77
CA ALA A 73 -2.99 4.70 -16.96
C ALA A 73 -3.20 6.19 -16.69
N ASP A 74 -2.61 7.06 -17.51
CA ASP A 74 -2.62 8.53 -17.33
C ASP A 74 -4.04 9.11 -17.24
N ASP A 75 -5.01 8.44 -17.83
CA ASP A 75 -6.43 8.85 -17.80
C ASP A 75 -7.16 8.41 -16.51
N VAL A 76 -6.51 7.64 -15.62
CA VAL A 76 -7.13 7.12 -14.39
C VAL A 76 -6.50 7.76 -13.16
N PRO A 77 -7.15 8.74 -12.54
CA PRO A 77 -6.61 9.40 -11.35
C PRO A 77 -6.29 8.40 -10.23
N GLY A 78 -5.13 8.57 -9.58
CA GLY A 78 -4.73 7.70 -8.48
C GLY A 78 -4.10 6.36 -8.89
N VAL A 79 -3.95 6.10 -10.19
CA VAL A 79 -3.14 4.98 -10.69
C VAL A 79 -1.78 5.53 -11.12
N ILE A 80 -0.71 4.91 -10.64
CA ILE A 80 0.66 5.27 -11.00
C ILE A 80 1.36 4.12 -11.73
N THR A 81 2.44 4.42 -12.42
CA THR A 81 3.23 3.43 -13.16
C THR A 81 4.15 2.61 -12.24
N VAL A 82 4.65 1.50 -12.74
CA VAL A 82 5.66 0.68 -12.04
C VAL A 82 6.95 1.47 -11.87
N GLU A 83 7.31 2.30 -12.85
CA GLU A 83 8.49 3.16 -12.87
C GLU A 83 8.42 4.21 -11.74
N GLU A 84 7.28 4.89 -11.58
CA GLU A 84 7.06 5.87 -10.50
C GLU A 84 7.15 5.21 -9.11
N VAL A 85 6.62 3.99 -8.97
CA VAL A 85 6.80 3.20 -7.75
C VAL A 85 8.28 2.92 -7.52
N ALA A 86 9.01 2.46 -8.54
CA ALA A 86 10.43 2.13 -8.43
C ALA A 86 11.28 3.34 -8.04
N GLU A 87 11.03 4.51 -8.63
CA GLU A 87 11.70 5.77 -8.29
C GLU A 87 11.47 6.14 -6.82
N THR A 88 10.22 6.07 -6.35
CA THR A 88 9.88 6.35 -4.95
C THR A 88 10.55 5.36 -4.00
N VAL A 89 10.61 4.09 -4.38
CA VAL A 89 11.30 3.04 -3.60
C VAL A 89 12.78 3.32 -3.50
N MET A 90 13.44 3.67 -4.62
CA MET A 90 14.87 3.99 -4.63
C MET A 90 15.18 5.17 -3.71
N GLN A 91 14.36 6.22 -3.76
CA GLN A 91 14.51 7.37 -2.86
C GLN A 91 14.34 6.95 -1.40
N GLY A 92 13.29 6.20 -1.06
CA GLY A 92 13.03 5.74 0.29
C GLY A 92 14.13 4.83 0.85
N VAL A 93 14.75 4.01 -0.01
CA VAL A 93 15.90 3.18 0.37
C VAL A 93 17.14 4.03 0.66
N VAL A 94 17.40 5.06 -0.15
CA VAL A 94 18.52 6.00 0.08
C VAL A 94 18.33 6.76 1.40
N GLU A 95 17.10 7.16 1.70
CA GLU A 95 16.74 7.85 2.95
C GLU A 95 16.62 6.90 4.16
N GLU A 96 16.70 5.59 3.95
CA GLU A 96 16.47 4.55 4.96
C GLU A 96 15.08 4.67 5.64
N SER A 97 14.09 5.18 4.89
CA SER A 97 12.73 5.35 5.37
C SER A 97 12.06 4.01 5.63
N PHE A 98 11.48 3.80 6.82
CA PHE A 98 10.77 2.55 7.12
C PHE A 98 9.51 2.40 6.24
N LEU A 99 8.65 3.42 6.18
CA LEU A 99 7.40 3.40 5.45
C LEU A 99 7.53 4.19 4.14
N ILE A 100 7.49 3.48 3.01
CA ILE A 100 7.56 4.06 1.68
C ILE A 100 6.16 4.07 1.07
N LEU A 101 5.65 5.27 0.81
CA LEU A 101 4.30 5.51 0.28
C LEU A 101 4.37 6.13 -1.11
N PRO A 102 4.29 5.34 -2.20
CA PRO A 102 4.30 5.87 -3.56
C PRO A 102 3.11 6.80 -3.86
N HIS A 103 1.99 6.61 -3.16
CA HIS A 103 0.81 7.48 -3.25
C HIS A 103 0.75 8.40 -2.03
N ALA A 104 0.96 9.69 -2.22
CA ALA A 104 1.05 10.67 -1.14
C ALA A 104 -0.24 10.75 -0.27
N ASP A 105 -1.40 10.52 -0.87
CA ASP A 105 -2.69 10.58 -0.20
C ASP A 105 -2.87 9.49 0.89
N VAL A 106 -2.16 8.36 0.75
CA VAL A 106 -2.21 7.26 1.73
C VAL A 106 -1.85 7.74 3.13
N ALA A 107 -0.89 8.66 3.26
CA ALA A 107 -0.52 9.23 4.56
C ALA A 107 -1.69 9.96 5.24
N GLN A 108 -2.47 10.71 4.48
CA GLN A 108 -3.66 11.42 4.99
C GLN A 108 -4.76 10.43 5.39
N TYR A 109 -4.95 9.37 4.62
CA TYR A 109 -5.93 8.33 4.95
C TYR A 109 -5.57 7.57 6.22
N ILE A 110 -4.28 7.28 6.46
CA ILE A 110 -3.80 6.69 7.71
C ILE A 110 -4.14 7.62 8.90
N GLN A 111 -3.86 8.91 8.78
CA GLN A 111 -4.19 9.89 9.81
C GLN A 111 -5.68 9.93 10.10
N PHE A 112 -6.53 9.95 9.06
CA PHE A 112 -7.98 9.94 9.23
C PHE A 112 -8.45 8.65 9.92
N LYS A 113 -7.93 7.48 9.52
CA LYS A 113 -8.26 6.20 10.13
C LYS A 113 -7.85 6.14 11.60
N SER A 114 -6.65 6.62 11.95
CA SER A 114 -6.14 6.58 13.32
C SER A 114 -6.80 7.61 14.25
N ALA A 115 -7.26 8.74 13.71
CA ALA A 115 -7.94 9.77 14.49
C ALA A 115 -9.33 9.33 15.00
N ASP A 116 -10.08 8.57 14.18
CA ASP A 116 -11.43 8.09 14.54
C ASP A 116 -11.77 6.86 13.70
N HIS A 117 -11.57 5.68 14.27
CA HIS A 117 -11.74 4.41 13.56
C HIS A 117 -13.21 4.14 13.17
N ASP A 118 -14.17 4.50 14.01
CA ASP A 118 -15.60 4.30 13.71
C ASP A 118 -16.09 5.23 12.59
N LYS A 119 -15.59 6.45 12.58
CA LYS A 119 -15.84 7.40 11.50
C LYS A 119 -15.23 6.93 10.20
N TRP A 120 -14.00 6.40 10.24
CA TRP A 120 -13.36 5.75 9.09
C TRP A 120 -14.20 4.60 8.54
N LEU A 121 -14.62 3.66 9.39
CA LEU A 121 -15.46 2.53 8.97
C LEU A 121 -16.80 3.00 8.37
N THR A 122 -17.36 4.08 8.90
CA THR A 122 -18.60 4.67 8.35
C THR A 122 -18.37 5.26 6.96
N ALA A 123 -17.24 5.97 6.75
CA ALA A 123 -16.86 6.49 5.45
C ALA A 123 -16.62 5.38 4.43
N MET A 124 -15.89 4.32 4.82
CA MET A 124 -15.61 3.17 3.95
C MET A 124 -16.88 2.40 3.57
N ARG A 125 -17.86 2.27 4.47
CA ARG A 125 -19.18 1.69 4.14
C ARG A 125 -19.94 2.51 3.11
N ARG A 126 -19.90 3.84 3.22
CA ARG A 126 -20.52 4.74 2.23
C ARG A 126 -19.83 4.64 0.87
N LEU A 127 -18.49 4.60 0.86
CA LEU A 127 -17.72 4.42 -0.36
C LEU A 127 -18.05 3.08 -1.03
N ARG A 128 -18.07 1.98 -0.26
CA ARG A 128 -18.51 0.67 -0.76
C ARG A 128 -19.90 0.71 -1.37
N SER A 129 -20.86 1.36 -0.71
CA SER A 129 -22.24 1.46 -1.22
C SER A 129 -22.29 2.23 -2.54
N LYS A 130 -21.53 3.33 -2.65
CA LYS A 130 -21.40 4.09 -3.90
C LYS A 130 -20.85 3.20 -5.01
N ILE A 131 -19.71 2.53 -4.78
CA ILE A 131 -19.07 1.64 -5.77
C ILE A 131 -20.05 0.56 -6.26
N VAL A 132 -20.74 -0.13 -5.34
CA VAL A 132 -21.70 -1.18 -5.70
C VAL A 132 -22.90 -0.62 -6.49
N ASN A 133 -23.36 0.58 -6.16
CA ASN A 133 -24.43 1.22 -6.92
C ASN A 133 -24.00 1.63 -8.33
N ASP A 134 -22.74 2.07 -8.50
CA ASP A 134 -22.23 2.58 -9.77
C ASP A 134 -21.85 1.45 -10.74
N ILE A 135 -21.22 0.38 -10.26
CA ILE A 135 -20.67 -0.70 -11.10
C ILE A 135 -21.15 -2.12 -10.74
N GLY A 136 -21.92 -2.29 -9.66
CA GLY A 136 -22.45 -3.60 -9.24
C GLY A 136 -21.38 -4.57 -8.67
N SER A 137 -20.16 -4.14 -8.46
CA SER A 137 -19.01 -4.98 -8.09
C SER A 137 -18.09 -4.28 -7.09
N THR A 138 -17.31 -5.06 -6.34
CA THR A 138 -16.16 -4.59 -5.56
C THR A 138 -14.85 -5.20 -6.07
N ASP A 139 -14.84 -5.72 -7.29
CA ASP A 139 -13.63 -6.24 -7.95
C ASP A 139 -12.64 -5.09 -8.17
N PRO A 140 -11.40 -5.19 -7.67
CA PRO A 140 -10.38 -4.16 -7.83
C PRO A 140 -10.13 -3.75 -9.28
N VAL A 141 -10.22 -4.69 -10.24
CA VAL A 141 -10.05 -4.42 -11.69
C VAL A 141 -11.09 -3.44 -12.23
N GLN A 142 -12.30 -3.42 -11.65
CA GLN A 142 -13.35 -2.51 -12.04
C GLN A 142 -13.39 -1.24 -11.18
N MET A 143 -13.12 -1.42 -9.88
CA MET A 143 -13.29 -0.39 -8.87
C MET A 143 -12.20 0.70 -8.92
N HIS A 144 -10.95 0.35 -9.29
CA HIS A 144 -9.82 1.29 -9.27
C HIS A 144 -10.03 2.54 -10.13
N ARG A 145 -10.96 2.48 -11.09
CA ARG A 145 -11.32 3.63 -11.96
C ARG A 145 -12.31 4.62 -11.33
N LEU A 146 -12.82 4.32 -10.12
CA LEU A 146 -13.84 5.11 -9.43
C LEU A 146 -13.35 5.75 -8.12
N VAL A 147 -12.19 5.40 -7.64
CA VAL A 147 -11.66 5.79 -6.32
C VAL A 147 -10.31 6.46 -6.41
#